data_83d21725b6f6ba21c878a267f881aa99
#
_entry.id   83d21725b6f6ba21c878a267f881aa99
#
_cell.length_a   1.000
_cell.length_b   1.000
_cell.length_c   1.000
_cell.angle_alpha   90.00
_cell.angle_beta   90.00
_cell.angle_gamma   90.00
#
_symmetry.space_group_name_H-M   'P 1'
#
loop_
_entity.id
_entity.type
_entity.pdbx_description
1 polymer ?
#
loop_
_entity_poly.entity_id
_entity_poly.type
_entity_poly.pdbx_seq_one_letter_code
_entity_poly.pdbx_strand_id
1 'polypeptide(L)'
;EKAFAYKMRLDAMNRQGKRTDLTLSPLGTKLRASDELAQECGDSRNQIYRYIRLTNLVPELLEFVDEGRIKMRPAVELSYLDEDAQRDVVDEIDGNELTPSHEQTIRMRKLFDEGKLTTEVIQVIMEEEKPNQKEKIVFRGDRVRNLLPKSMSISETEDYVCKALEHYNKFLQRNRDRDSR
;
A
#
# COMPACT_ATOMS: atom_id res chain seq x y z
N GLU A 1 13.66 -5.75 14.95
CA GLU A 1 15.06 -6.24 15.11
C GLU A 1 15.82 -6.31 13.78
N LYS A 2 15.29 -6.98 12.72
CA LYS A 2 15.95 -7.17 11.41
C LYS A 2 16.33 -5.84 10.72
N ALA A 3 15.49 -4.81 10.83
CA ALA A 3 15.71 -3.48 10.25
C ALA A 3 16.97 -2.80 10.85
N PHE A 4 17.08 -2.81 12.16
CA PHE A 4 18.24 -2.23 12.87
C PHE A 4 19.53 -3.04 12.63
N ALA A 5 19.43 -4.38 12.58
CA ALA A 5 20.57 -5.23 12.27
C ALA A 5 21.16 -4.92 10.88
N TYR A 6 20.31 -4.75 9.86
CA TYR A 6 20.74 -4.36 8.51
C TYR A 6 21.36 -2.97 8.48
N LYS A 7 20.75 -2.00 9.19
CA LYS A 7 21.29 -0.64 9.28
C LYS A 7 22.69 -0.64 9.90
N MET A 8 22.84 -1.27 11.07
CA MET A 8 24.13 -1.35 11.77
C MET A 8 25.20 -2.04 10.93
N ARG A 9 24.84 -3.13 10.26
CA ARG A 9 25.80 -3.90 9.44
C ARG A 9 26.22 -3.11 8.20
N LEU A 10 25.27 -2.48 7.50
CA LEU A 10 25.58 -1.62 6.35
C LEU A 10 26.44 -0.42 6.75
N ASP A 11 26.17 0.20 7.90
CA ASP A 11 26.95 1.31 8.42
C ASP A 11 28.37 0.87 8.80
N ALA A 12 28.53 -0.33 9.39
CA ALA A 12 29.84 -0.90 9.69
C ALA A 12 30.66 -1.16 8.42
N MET A 13 30.06 -1.77 7.40
CA MET A 13 30.71 -2.03 6.10
C MET A 13 31.09 -0.72 5.39
N ASN A 14 30.25 0.30 5.43
CA ASN A 14 30.54 1.61 4.86
C ASN A 14 31.70 2.33 5.60
N ARG A 15 31.87 2.10 6.91
CA ARG A 15 32.97 2.67 7.69
C ARG A 15 34.30 1.96 7.40
N GLN A 16 34.31 0.65 7.18
CA GLN A 16 35.51 -0.11 6.82
C GLN A 16 36.06 0.30 5.45
N GLY A 17 35.21 0.72 4.50
CA GLY A 17 35.59 1.22 3.18
C GLY A 17 36.21 2.64 3.18
N LYS A 18 36.26 3.33 4.32
CA LYS A 18 36.89 4.66 4.48
C LYS A 18 38.40 4.62 4.76
N ARG A 19 39.10 3.59 4.34
CA ARG A 19 40.56 3.68 4.23
C ARG A 19 40.89 4.64 3.09
N THR A 20 41.63 5.68 3.40
CA THR A 20 42.05 6.84 2.63
C THR A 20 42.89 6.48 1.39
N ASP A 21 42.39 5.68 0.48
CA ASP A 21 42.97 5.53 -0.85
C ASP A 21 42.09 6.28 -1.87
N LEU A 22 42.68 7.34 -2.40
CA LEU A 22 42.08 8.48 -3.10
C LEU A 22 41.48 8.17 -4.49
N THR A 23 41.08 6.93 -4.79
CA THR A 23 40.69 6.53 -6.15
C THR A 23 39.29 5.99 -6.33
N LEU A 24 38.50 5.81 -5.28
CA LEU A 24 37.14 5.31 -5.42
C LEU A 24 36.10 6.34 -4.94
N SER A 25 35.19 6.71 -5.85
CA SER A 25 34.05 7.58 -5.56
C SER A 25 33.25 7.01 -4.37
N PRO A 26 32.79 7.83 -3.40
CA PRO A 26 32.00 7.38 -2.24
C PRO A 26 30.72 6.61 -2.62
N LEU A 27 30.20 6.85 -3.81
CA LEU A 27 29.02 6.19 -4.34
C LEU A 27 29.27 4.71 -4.69
N GLY A 28 30.46 4.40 -5.25
CA GLY A 28 30.82 3.03 -5.63
C GLY A 28 31.02 2.11 -4.42
N THR A 29 31.51 2.65 -3.31
CA THR A 29 31.70 1.88 -2.07
C THR A 29 30.36 1.52 -1.40
N LYS A 30 29.39 2.46 -1.39
CA LYS A 30 28.06 2.20 -0.84
C LYS A 30 27.29 1.14 -1.63
N LEU A 31 27.43 1.13 -2.94
CA LEU A 31 26.78 0.13 -3.80
C LEU A 31 27.34 -1.28 -3.56
N ARG A 32 28.66 -1.41 -3.40
CA ARG A 32 29.30 -2.71 -3.10
C ARG A 32 28.90 -3.26 -1.74
N ALA A 33 28.91 -2.46 -0.69
CA ALA A 33 28.52 -2.89 0.64
C ALA A 33 27.08 -3.42 0.70
N SER A 34 26.16 -2.78 0.00
CA SER A 34 24.76 -3.25 -0.06
C SER A 34 24.58 -4.52 -0.87
N ASP A 35 25.39 -4.75 -1.90
CA ASP A 35 25.36 -5.96 -2.71
C ASP A 35 25.99 -7.14 -1.95
N GLU A 36 27.09 -6.90 -1.22
CA GLU A 36 27.72 -7.89 -0.33
C GLU A 36 26.74 -8.31 0.78
N LEU A 37 26.09 -7.34 1.44
CA LEU A 37 25.10 -7.62 2.46
C LEU A 37 23.90 -8.41 1.91
N ALA A 38 23.46 -8.11 0.69
CA ALA A 38 22.38 -8.84 0.02
C ALA A 38 22.75 -10.31 -0.22
N GLN A 39 23.97 -10.58 -0.69
CA GLN A 39 24.47 -11.94 -0.91
C GLN A 39 24.58 -12.73 0.39
N GLU A 40 25.10 -12.11 1.46
CA GLU A 40 25.25 -12.75 2.75
C GLU A 40 23.93 -13.09 3.44
N CYS A 41 22.94 -12.21 3.33
CA CYS A 41 21.65 -12.36 4.02
C CYS A 41 20.59 -13.09 3.20
N GLY A 42 20.81 -13.33 1.89
CA GLY A 42 19.86 -13.96 1.01
C GLY A 42 18.64 -13.08 0.66
N ASP A 43 18.65 -11.79 1.04
CA ASP A 43 17.63 -10.82 0.71
C ASP A 43 18.08 -9.97 -0.50
N SER A 44 17.14 -9.48 -1.30
CA SER A 44 17.49 -8.53 -2.35
C SER A 44 17.92 -7.18 -1.77
N ARG A 45 18.82 -6.48 -2.47
CA ARG A 45 19.24 -5.12 -2.09
C ARG A 45 18.07 -4.18 -1.81
N ASN A 46 17.04 -4.22 -2.65
CA ASN A 46 15.84 -3.42 -2.46
C ASN A 46 15.08 -3.78 -1.17
N GLN A 47 15.07 -5.07 -0.80
CA GLN A 47 14.44 -5.53 0.43
C GLN A 47 15.22 -5.03 1.66
N ILE A 48 16.54 -5.07 1.63
CA ILE A 48 17.41 -4.53 2.69
C ILE A 48 17.15 -3.04 2.90
N TYR A 49 17.11 -2.24 1.83
CA TYR A 49 16.81 -0.82 1.96
C TYR A 49 15.41 -0.54 2.50
N ARG A 50 14.40 -1.36 2.16
CA ARG A 50 13.07 -1.26 2.76
C ARG A 50 13.10 -1.53 4.27
N TYR A 51 13.81 -2.56 4.70
CA TYR A 51 14.00 -2.82 6.14
C TYR A 51 14.70 -1.66 6.83
N ILE A 52 15.81 -1.17 6.28
CA ILE A 52 16.56 -0.04 6.84
C ILE A 52 15.65 1.19 6.94
N ARG A 53 14.79 1.41 5.95
CA ARG A 53 13.87 2.54 5.97
C ARG A 53 12.90 2.50 7.15
N LEU A 54 12.48 1.32 7.61
CA LEU A 54 11.61 1.18 8.78
C LEU A 54 12.24 1.73 10.06
N THR A 55 13.56 1.86 10.15
CA THR A 55 14.22 2.47 11.33
C THR A 55 13.93 3.96 11.51
N ASN A 56 13.23 4.59 10.57
CA ASN A 56 12.80 5.99 10.66
C ASN A 56 11.33 6.11 11.12
N LEU A 57 10.69 4.99 11.45
CA LEU A 57 9.36 5.01 12.05
C LEU A 57 9.45 5.33 13.53
N VAL A 58 8.41 5.99 14.07
CA VAL A 58 8.21 6.11 15.51
C VAL A 58 8.01 4.72 16.15
N PRO A 59 8.38 4.53 17.42
CA PRO A 59 8.33 3.22 18.08
C PRO A 59 6.98 2.53 17.97
N GLU A 60 5.88 3.27 18.10
CA GLU A 60 4.52 2.77 18.06
C GLU A 60 4.18 2.16 16.68
N LEU A 61 4.56 2.82 15.57
CA LEU A 61 4.39 2.28 14.23
C LEU A 61 5.26 1.05 13.98
N LEU A 62 6.46 0.98 14.57
CA LEU A 62 7.31 -0.21 14.50
C LEU A 62 6.65 -1.39 15.23
N GLU A 63 6.03 -1.16 16.37
CA GLU A 63 5.29 -2.17 17.12
C GLU A 63 4.12 -2.71 16.28
N PHE A 64 3.34 -1.84 15.64
CA PHE A 64 2.27 -2.24 14.73
C PHE A 64 2.76 -3.08 13.52
N VAL A 65 3.99 -2.84 13.07
CA VAL A 65 4.62 -3.66 12.00
C VAL A 65 5.03 -5.02 12.56
N ASP A 66 5.62 -5.08 13.74
CA ASP A 66 6.05 -6.31 14.39
C ASP A 66 4.85 -7.20 14.77
N GLU A 67 3.73 -6.61 15.19
CA GLU A 67 2.45 -7.28 15.43
C GLU A 67 1.73 -7.71 14.13
N GLY A 68 2.17 -7.24 12.97
CA GLY A 68 1.56 -7.52 11.68
C GLY A 68 0.27 -6.73 11.40
N ARG A 69 -0.08 -5.75 12.23
CA ARG A 69 -1.20 -4.80 12.01
C ARG A 69 -0.95 -3.94 10.78
N ILE A 70 0.28 -3.48 10.58
CA ILE A 70 0.70 -2.74 9.39
C ILE A 70 1.67 -3.61 8.57
N LYS A 71 1.39 -3.76 7.27
CA LYS A 71 2.29 -4.50 6.37
C LYS A 71 3.51 -3.65 6.01
N MET A 72 4.61 -4.31 5.62
CA MET A 72 5.87 -3.66 5.28
C MET A 72 5.75 -2.53 4.25
N ARG A 73 4.93 -2.70 3.18
CA ARG A 73 4.82 -1.67 2.14
C ARG A 73 4.20 -0.37 2.65
N PRO A 74 3.03 -0.36 3.32
CA PRO A 74 2.52 0.83 3.99
C PRO A 74 3.52 1.45 4.96
N ALA A 75 4.17 0.64 5.80
CA ALA A 75 5.13 1.11 6.78
C ALA A 75 6.33 1.85 6.16
N VAL A 76 6.84 1.35 5.02
CA VAL A 76 7.91 2.04 4.28
C VAL A 76 7.45 3.41 3.78
N GLU A 77 6.21 3.54 3.29
CA GLU A 77 5.69 4.85 2.87
C GLU A 77 5.52 5.81 4.05
N LEU A 78 5.00 5.33 5.19
CA LEU A 78 4.87 6.14 6.41
C LEU A 78 6.22 6.62 6.94
N SER A 79 7.29 5.86 6.76
CA SER A 79 8.64 6.25 7.19
C SER A 79 9.23 7.47 6.45
N TYR A 80 8.54 8.00 5.45
CA TYR A 80 8.90 9.26 4.77
C TYR A 80 8.24 10.49 5.39
N LEU A 81 7.24 10.30 6.24
CA LEU A 81 6.61 11.36 7.01
C LEU A 81 7.53 11.78 8.16
N ASP A 82 7.35 13.00 8.67
CA ASP A 82 7.99 13.43 9.92
C ASP A 82 7.35 12.75 11.14
N GLU A 83 7.95 12.95 12.32
CA GLU A 83 7.48 12.32 13.54
C GLU A 83 6.07 12.76 13.94
N ASP A 84 5.70 14.01 13.69
CA ASP A 84 4.40 14.56 14.07
C ASP A 84 3.30 13.93 13.20
N ALA A 85 3.48 13.89 11.87
CA ALA A 85 2.53 13.23 10.97
C ALA A 85 2.46 11.71 11.22
N GLN A 86 3.56 11.07 11.61
CA GLN A 86 3.54 9.66 12.00
C GLN A 86 2.73 9.44 13.28
N ARG A 87 2.82 10.34 14.28
CA ARG A 87 2.00 10.25 15.50
C ARG A 87 0.53 10.47 15.21
N ASP A 88 0.19 11.41 14.32
CA ASP A 88 -1.20 11.59 13.88
C ASP A 88 -1.77 10.29 13.29
N VAL A 89 -0.97 9.55 12.51
CA VAL A 89 -1.37 8.24 11.98
C VAL A 89 -1.54 7.20 13.09
N VAL A 90 -0.67 7.20 14.13
CA VAL A 90 -0.81 6.33 15.31
C VAL A 90 -2.13 6.61 16.03
N ASP A 91 -2.44 7.88 16.29
CA ASP A 91 -3.65 8.29 16.98
C ASP A 91 -4.92 7.84 16.23
N GLU A 92 -4.92 7.92 14.89
CA GLU A 92 -6.02 7.42 14.06
C GLU A 92 -6.13 5.88 14.09
N ILE A 93 -5.01 5.15 14.15
CA ILE A 93 -5.01 3.69 14.22
C ILE A 93 -5.58 3.22 15.56
N ASP A 94 -5.19 3.87 16.67
CA ASP A 94 -5.63 3.49 18.01
C ASP A 94 -7.05 3.96 18.32
N GLY A 95 -7.44 5.15 17.81
CA GLY A 95 -8.78 5.69 18.03
C GLY A 95 -9.88 4.97 17.25
N ASN A 96 -9.61 4.59 16.01
CA ASN A 96 -10.61 4.05 15.09
C ASN A 96 -10.40 2.56 14.74
N GLU A 97 -9.38 1.91 15.28
CA GLU A 97 -8.96 0.54 14.92
C GLU A 97 -8.72 0.34 13.40
N LEU A 98 -8.45 1.44 12.68
CA LEU A 98 -8.24 1.46 11.24
C LEU A 98 -6.75 1.39 10.93
N THR A 99 -6.32 0.44 10.10
CA THR A 99 -4.94 0.39 9.60
C THR A 99 -4.87 0.94 8.17
N PRO A 100 -3.88 1.78 7.82
CA PRO A 100 -3.81 2.35 6.48
C PRO A 100 -3.49 1.29 5.42
N SER A 101 -4.13 1.41 4.26
CA SER A 101 -3.77 0.64 3.08
C SER A 101 -2.52 1.22 2.42
N HIS A 102 -1.85 0.44 1.56
CA HIS A 102 -0.67 0.92 0.84
C HIS A 102 -0.99 2.14 -0.06
N GLU A 103 -2.17 2.16 -0.66
CA GLU A 103 -2.62 3.26 -1.52
C GLU A 103 -2.85 4.55 -0.72
N GLN A 104 -3.45 4.43 0.46
CA GLN A 104 -3.63 5.55 1.40
C GLN A 104 -2.27 6.12 1.86
N THR A 105 -1.30 5.26 2.20
CA THR A 105 0.03 5.72 2.63
C THR A 105 0.83 6.38 1.51
N ILE A 106 0.73 5.92 0.27
CA ILE A 106 1.32 6.61 -0.89
C ILE A 106 0.72 8.01 -1.05
N ARG A 107 -0.60 8.13 -0.88
CA ARG A 107 -1.28 9.43 -0.99
C ARG A 107 -0.89 10.38 0.14
N MET A 108 -0.80 9.88 1.38
CA MET A 108 -0.30 10.66 2.53
C MET A 108 1.10 11.19 2.26
N ARG A 109 2.01 10.33 1.83
CA ARG A 109 3.38 10.74 1.48
C ARG A 109 3.41 11.81 0.40
N LYS A 110 2.64 11.66 -0.68
CA LYS A 110 2.56 12.66 -1.74
C LYS A 110 2.08 14.02 -1.23
N LEU A 111 1.04 14.02 -0.38
CA LEU A 111 0.52 15.26 0.22
C LEU A 111 1.51 15.85 1.21
N PHE A 112 2.29 15.03 1.92
CA PHE A 112 3.38 15.47 2.77
C PHE A 112 4.50 16.17 1.97
N ASP A 113 4.96 15.55 0.88
CA ASP A 113 5.95 16.13 -0.03
C ASP A 113 5.48 17.46 -0.65
N GLU A 114 4.15 17.63 -0.83
CA GLU A 114 3.53 18.88 -1.30
C GLU A 114 3.28 19.90 -0.16
N GLY A 115 3.57 19.56 1.10
CA GLY A 115 3.29 20.42 2.27
C GLY A 115 1.80 20.62 2.56
N LYS A 116 0.95 19.67 2.17
CA LYS A 116 -0.53 19.72 2.29
C LYS A 116 -1.09 18.68 3.25
N LEU A 117 -0.24 17.86 3.87
CA LEU A 117 -0.69 16.85 4.81
C LEU A 117 -0.94 17.52 6.17
N THR A 118 -2.17 17.50 6.65
CA THR A 118 -2.58 17.94 7.98
C THR A 118 -3.26 16.79 8.70
N THR A 119 -3.45 16.88 10.00
CA THR A 119 -4.13 15.87 10.83
C THR A 119 -5.52 15.56 10.28
N GLU A 120 -6.30 16.58 9.89
CA GLU A 120 -7.64 16.39 9.32
C GLU A 120 -7.59 15.64 7.98
N VAL A 121 -6.56 15.88 7.17
CA VAL A 121 -6.37 15.19 5.89
C VAL A 121 -6.00 13.73 6.12
N ILE A 122 -5.18 13.42 7.14
CA ILE A 122 -4.86 12.05 7.54
C ILE A 122 -6.14 11.32 7.94
N GLN A 123 -6.96 11.92 8.80
CA GLN A 123 -8.24 11.37 9.23
C GLN A 123 -9.16 11.04 8.05
N VAL A 124 -9.38 12.00 7.15
CA VAL A 124 -10.23 11.78 5.95
C VAL A 124 -9.70 10.63 5.09
N ILE A 125 -8.38 10.55 4.89
CA ILE A 125 -7.78 9.44 4.11
C ILE A 125 -7.96 8.09 4.81
N MET A 126 -7.85 8.05 6.14
CA MET A 126 -7.98 6.82 6.93
C MET A 126 -9.43 6.31 6.96
N GLU A 127 -10.42 7.20 6.98
CA GLU A 127 -11.86 6.89 6.97
C GLU A 127 -12.37 6.44 5.58
N GLU A 128 -11.62 6.72 4.50
CA GLU A 128 -12.03 6.28 3.15
C GLU A 128 -12.16 4.76 3.05
N GLU A 129 -13.24 4.27 2.45
CA GLU A 129 -13.43 2.85 2.17
C GLU A 129 -12.26 2.28 1.35
N LYS A 130 -11.61 1.26 1.89
CA LYS A 130 -10.50 0.60 1.20
C LYS A 130 -11.01 -0.13 -0.05
N PRO A 131 -10.23 -0.14 -1.14
CA PRO A 131 -10.61 -0.84 -2.37
C PRO A 131 -10.97 -2.32 -2.16
N ASN A 132 -10.42 -2.95 -1.11
CA ASN A 132 -10.70 -4.35 -0.75
C ASN A 132 -12.02 -4.53 0.03
N GLN A 133 -12.60 -3.46 0.56
CA GLN A 133 -13.86 -3.48 1.30
C GLN A 133 -15.07 -3.20 0.39
N LYS A 134 -14.83 -2.67 -0.82
CA LYS A 134 -15.89 -2.52 -1.82
C LYS A 134 -16.36 -3.90 -2.26
N GLU A 135 -17.64 -4.17 -2.08
CA GLU A 135 -18.27 -5.39 -2.59
C GLU A 135 -18.03 -5.49 -4.10
N LYS A 136 -17.28 -6.51 -4.51
CA LYS A 136 -17.04 -6.80 -5.93
C LYS A 136 -17.89 -8.01 -6.30
N ILE A 137 -18.87 -7.81 -7.14
CA ILE A 137 -19.60 -8.91 -7.74
C ILE A 137 -18.76 -9.42 -8.92
N VAL A 138 -18.15 -10.59 -8.75
CA VAL A 138 -17.35 -11.23 -9.80
C VAL A 138 -18.17 -12.32 -10.48
N PHE A 139 -18.46 -12.12 -11.75
CA PHE A 139 -19.07 -13.13 -12.57
C PHE A 139 -18.00 -14.01 -13.24
N ARG A 140 -18.25 -15.33 -13.36
CA ARG A 140 -17.42 -16.19 -14.19
C ARG A 140 -17.52 -15.72 -15.64
N GLY A 141 -16.40 -15.29 -16.21
CA GLY A 141 -16.33 -14.65 -17.53
C GLY A 141 -17.00 -15.47 -18.64
N ASP A 142 -16.86 -16.80 -18.59
CA ASP A 142 -17.43 -17.71 -19.61
C ASP A 142 -18.98 -17.68 -19.64
N ARG A 143 -19.62 -17.53 -18.48
CA ARG A 143 -21.09 -17.47 -18.40
C ARG A 143 -21.65 -16.15 -18.96
N VAL A 144 -21.00 -15.05 -18.62
CA VAL A 144 -21.47 -13.71 -19.03
C VAL A 144 -21.10 -13.43 -20.48
N ARG A 145 -19.93 -13.87 -20.93
CA ARG A 145 -19.42 -13.63 -22.29
C ARG A 145 -20.30 -14.22 -23.38
N ASN A 146 -20.95 -15.37 -23.11
CA ASN A 146 -21.88 -16.00 -24.05
C ASN A 146 -23.22 -15.26 -24.18
N LEU A 147 -23.53 -14.37 -23.21
CA LEU A 147 -24.76 -13.56 -23.20
C LEU A 147 -24.52 -12.14 -23.75
N LEU A 148 -23.25 -11.76 -23.93
CA LEU A 148 -22.88 -10.43 -24.42
C LEU A 148 -22.71 -10.41 -25.93
N PRO A 149 -23.03 -9.28 -26.60
CA PRO A 149 -22.71 -9.07 -28.02
C PRO A 149 -21.20 -9.18 -28.28
N LYS A 150 -20.83 -9.76 -29.42
CA LYS A 150 -19.45 -10.17 -29.74
C LYS A 150 -18.40 -9.05 -29.87
N SER A 151 -18.77 -7.78 -29.80
CA SER A 151 -17.87 -6.64 -30.07
C SER A 151 -17.96 -5.52 -29.04
N MET A 152 -18.29 -5.83 -27.78
CA MET A 152 -18.37 -4.82 -26.70
C MET A 152 -17.04 -4.61 -25.99
N SER A 153 -16.70 -3.34 -25.71
CA SER A 153 -15.63 -2.98 -24.80
C SER A 153 -16.01 -3.28 -23.34
N ILE A 154 -15.01 -3.28 -22.42
CA ILE A 154 -15.26 -3.55 -20.99
C ILE A 154 -16.22 -2.52 -20.38
N SER A 155 -16.07 -1.25 -20.73
CA SER A 155 -16.92 -0.16 -20.23
C SER A 155 -18.37 -0.28 -20.73
N GLU A 156 -18.57 -0.60 -22.01
CA GLU A 156 -19.90 -0.82 -22.60
C GLU A 156 -20.57 -2.08 -22.02
N THR A 157 -19.79 -3.07 -21.61
CA THR A 157 -20.30 -4.30 -20.99
C THR A 157 -20.95 -4.02 -19.65
N GLU A 158 -20.39 -3.15 -18.82
CA GLU A 158 -20.94 -2.77 -17.52
C GLU A 158 -22.30 -2.07 -17.70
N ASP A 159 -22.38 -1.07 -18.56
CA ASP A 159 -23.62 -0.37 -18.89
C ASP A 159 -24.70 -1.30 -19.45
N TYR A 160 -24.30 -2.23 -20.31
CA TYR A 160 -25.22 -3.22 -20.88
C TYR A 160 -25.81 -4.15 -19.82
N VAL A 161 -24.96 -4.67 -18.92
CA VAL A 161 -25.40 -5.54 -17.82
C VAL A 161 -26.33 -4.79 -16.87
N CYS A 162 -26.02 -3.56 -16.49
CA CYS A 162 -26.87 -2.73 -15.65
C CYS A 162 -28.26 -2.52 -16.27
N LYS A 163 -28.32 -2.14 -17.54
CA LYS A 163 -29.59 -1.98 -18.28
C LYS A 163 -30.40 -3.26 -18.40
N ALA A 164 -29.70 -4.40 -18.62
CA ALA A 164 -30.35 -5.71 -18.70
C ALA A 164 -30.97 -6.10 -17.34
N LEU A 165 -30.27 -5.85 -16.23
CA LEU A 165 -30.78 -6.12 -14.88
C LEU A 165 -31.96 -5.21 -14.51
N GLU A 166 -31.90 -3.93 -14.87
CA GLU A 166 -33.03 -3.03 -14.68
C GLU A 166 -34.27 -3.49 -15.45
N HIS A 167 -34.10 -3.88 -16.70
CA HIS A 167 -35.20 -4.40 -17.52
C HIS A 167 -35.79 -5.67 -16.94
N TYR A 168 -34.95 -6.59 -16.48
CA TYR A 168 -35.36 -7.85 -15.85
C TYR A 168 -36.08 -7.61 -14.52
N ASN A 169 -35.65 -6.68 -13.71
CA ASN A 169 -36.34 -6.30 -12.47
C ASN A 169 -37.72 -5.72 -12.74
N LYS A 170 -37.88 -4.85 -13.75
CA LYS A 170 -39.19 -4.32 -14.20
C LYS A 170 -40.12 -5.44 -14.71
N PHE A 171 -39.55 -6.43 -15.41
CA PHE A 171 -40.31 -7.59 -15.87
C PHE A 171 -40.79 -8.45 -14.67
N LEU A 172 -39.96 -8.71 -13.69
CA LEU A 172 -40.36 -9.45 -12.49
C LEU A 172 -41.44 -8.73 -11.69
N GLN A 173 -41.35 -7.39 -11.54
CA GLN A 173 -42.41 -6.61 -10.88
C GLN A 173 -43.74 -6.73 -11.59
N ARG A 174 -43.77 -6.59 -12.91
CA ARG A 174 -45.00 -6.72 -13.71
C ARG A 174 -45.65 -8.10 -13.60
N ASN A 175 -44.82 -9.15 -13.49
CA ASN A 175 -45.34 -10.51 -13.32
C ASN A 175 -45.94 -10.72 -11.92
N ARG A 176 -45.29 -10.20 -10.88
CA ARG A 176 -45.85 -10.25 -9.50
C ARG A 176 -47.19 -9.55 -9.41
N ASP A 177 -47.34 -8.39 -10.05
CA ASP A 177 -48.60 -7.62 -10.06
C ASP A 177 -49.70 -8.35 -10.85
N ARG A 178 -49.35 -9.22 -11.82
CA ARG A 178 -50.29 -10.07 -12.55
C ARG A 178 -50.75 -11.28 -11.76
N ASP A 179 -49.86 -11.91 -10.98
CA ASP A 179 -50.16 -13.08 -10.19
C ASP A 179 -50.91 -12.74 -8.87
N SER A 180 -50.94 -11.45 -8.50
CA SER A 180 -51.65 -10.95 -7.33
C SER A 180 -53.06 -10.42 -7.64
N ARG A 181 -53.52 -10.53 -8.91
CA ARG A 181 -54.88 -10.20 -9.35
C ARG A 181 -55.67 -11.46 -9.71
#